data_dca4fc867be7af521c7134657ddf41b5
#
_entry.id   dca4fc867be7af521c7134657ddf41b5
#
_cell.length_a   1.000
_cell.length_b   1.000
_cell.length_c   1.000
_cell.angle_alpha   90.00
_cell.angle_beta   90.00
_cell.angle_gamma   90.00
#
_symmetry.space_group_name_H-M   'P 1'
#
loop_
_entity.id
_entity.type
_entity.pdbx_description
1 polymer ?
#
loop_
_entity_poly.entity_id
_entity_poly.type
_entity_poly.pdbx_seq_one_letter_code
_entity_poly.pdbx_strand_id
1 'polypeptide(L)' 'VVFNRNGEPLILIECKSPSVKIDQSVFDQISIYNLKIKSKYLMISNGLDHLYFKIDQVNKTHIFVKDFPL' A
#
# COMPACT_ATOMS: atom_id res chain seq x y z
N VAL A 1 9.05 3.87 2.45
CA VAL A 1 8.39 4.64 1.38
C VAL A 1 9.32 4.76 0.19
N VAL A 2 8.83 4.48 -0.99
CA VAL A 2 9.56 4.68 -2.24
C VAL A 2 9.09 5.98 -2.86
N PHE A 3 10.04 6.82 -3.27
CA PHE A 3 9.75 8.12 -3.87
C PHE A 3 9.99 8.09 -5.38
N ASN A 4 9.25 8.91 -6.12
CA ASN A 4 9.51 9.11 -7.54
C ASN A 4 10.66 10.11 -7.72
N ARG A 5 10.97 10.44 -9.00
CA ARG A 5 12.08 11.36 -9.32
C ARG A 5 11.89 12.76 -8.77
N ASN A 6 10.64 13.17 -8.57
CA ASN A 6 10.32 14.50 -8.05
C ASN A 6 10.29 14.55 -6.53
N GLY A 7 10.65 13.47 -5.85
CA GLY A 7 10.63 13.38 -4.41
C GLY A 7 9.23 13.17 -3.82
N GLU A 8 8.25 12.81 -4.65
CA GLU A 8 6.90 12.54 -4.19
C GLU A 8 6.76 11.07 -3.78
N PRO A 9 6.01 10.75 -2.70
CA PRO A 9 5.78 9.37 -2.30
C PRO A 9 5.06 8.58 -3.40
N LEU A 10 5.67 7.50 -3.85
CA LEU A 10 5.12 6.65 -4.90
C LEU A 10 4.48 5.39 -4.33
N ILE A 11 5.20 4.68 -3.47
CA ILE A 11 4.74 3.42 -2.89
C ILE A 11 5.03 3.43 -1.39
N LEU A 12 4.01 3.09 -0.61
CA LEU A 12 4.17 2.76 0.81
C LEU A 12 4.18 1.24 0.93
N ILE A 13 5.26 0.71 1.48
CA ILE A 13 5.44 -0.73 1.65
C ILE A 13 5.33 -1.07 3.13
N GLU A 14 4.45 -1.98 3.48
CA GLU A 14 4.29 -2.49 4.84
C GLU A 14 4.62 -3.98 4.84
N CYS A 15 5.59 -4.36 5.67
CA CYS A 15 6.00 -5.75 5.83
C CYS A 15 5.50 -6.29 7.18
N LYS A 16 4.84 -7.43 7.15
CA LYS A 16 4.36 -8.13 8.33
C LYS A 16 5.07 -9.48 8.46
N SER A 17 5.06 -10.07 9.64
CA SER A 17 5.62 -11.42 9.81
C SER A 17 4.78 -12.46 9.07
N PRO A 18 5.37 -13.62 8.69
CA PRO A 18 4.61 -14.67 8.00
C PRO A 18 3.41 -15.21 8.77
N SER A 19 3.39 -15.04 10.10
CA SER A 19 2.28 -15.48 10.94
C SER A 19 1.09 -14.53 10.90
N VAL A 20 1.25 -13.32 10.34
CA VAL A 20 0.18 -12.34 10.27
C VAL A 20 -0.60 -12.53 8.97
N LYS A 21 -1.91 -12.77 9.12
CA LYS A 21 -2.80 -12.84 7.98
C LYS A 21 -3.09 -11.42 7.48
N ILE A 22 -2.93 -11.19 6.18
CA ILE A 22 -3.26 -9.91 5.57
C ILE A 22 -4.76 -9.90 5.29
N ASP A 23 -5.50 -9.16 6.09
CA ASP A 23 -6.95 -9.03 5.98
C ASP A 23 -7.35 -7.54 5.88
N GLN A 24 -8.65 -7.28 5.92
CA GLN A 24 -9.17 -5.93 5.79
C GLN A 24 -8.68 -5.02 6.92
N SER A 25 -8.52 -5.54 8.14
CA SER A 25 -8.07 -4.71 9.27
C SER A 25 -6.64 -4.22 9.08
N VAL A 26 -5.77 -5.04 8.53
CA VAL A 26 -4.39 -4.66 8.20
C VAL A 26 -4.39 -3.57 7.14
N PHE A 27 -5.20 -3.74 6.10
CA PHE A 27 -5.33 -2.74 5.04
C PHE A 27 -5.85 -1.40 5.61
N ASP A 28 -6.85 -1.44 6.48
CA ASP A 28 -7.44 -0.23 7.06
C ASP A 28 -6.41 0.56 7.86
N GLN A 29 -5.58 -0.12 8.65
CA GLN A 29 -4.51 0.54 9.41
C GLN A 29 -3.51 1.24 8.50
N ILE A 30 -3.10 0.58 7.43
CA ILE A 30 -2.12 1.13 6.50
C ILE A 30 -2.73 2.27 5.70
N SER A 31 -4.00 2.18 5.34
CA SER A 31 -4.71 3.25 4.65
C SER A 31 -4.75 4.53 5.48
N ILE A 32 -5.00 4.41 6.78
CA ILE A 32 -4.99 5.56 7.69
C ILE A 32 -3.59 6.18 7.73
N TYR A 33 -2.57 5.37 7.82
CA TYR A 33 -1.19 5.85 7.79
C TYR A 33 -0.89 6.57 6.48
N ASN A 34 -1.39 6.03 5.36
CA ASN A 34 -1.16 6.61 4.05
C ASN A 34 -1.88 7.94 3.84
N LEU A 35 -2.87 8.29 4.65
CA LEU A 35 -3.48 9.62 4.59
C LEU A 35 -2.46 10.74 4.81
N LYS A 36 -1.43 10.47 5.59
CA LYS A 36 -0.35 11.43 5.83
C LYS A 36 0.72 11.37 4.74
N ILE A 37 1.07 10.17 4.30
CA ILE A 37 2.13 9.93 3.30
C ILE A 37 1.65 10.28 1.89
N LYS A 38 0.38 9.95 1.58
CA LYS A 38 -0.26 10.20 0.28
C LYS A 38 0.47 9.55 -0.89
N SER A 39 0.99 8.33 -0.68
CA SER A 39 1.57 7.58 -1.77
C SER A 39 0.49 7.10 -2.74
N LYS A 40 0.86 6.92 -4.00
CA LYS A 40 -0.08 6.49 -5.06
C LYS A 40 -0.42 5.01 -4.97
N TYR A 41 0.49 4.23 -4.40
CA TYR A 41 0.35 2.77 -4.31
C TYR A 41 0.66 2.31 -2.91
N LEU A 42 0.00 1.23 -2.50
CA LEU A 42 0.33 0.51 -1.27
C LEU A 42 0.75 -0.90 -1.62
N MET A 43 1.75 -1.41 -0.93
CA MET A 43 2.14 -2.81 -0.97
C MET A 43 2.12 -3.36 0.45
N ILE A 44 1.45 -4.47 0.65
CA ILE A 44 1.42 -5.17 1.93
C ILE A 44 1.95 -6.58 1.70
N SER A 45 2.93 -6.99 2.50
CA SER A 45 3.52 -8.31 2.38
C SER A 45 3.75 -8.92 3.75
N ASN A 46 3.51 -10.23 3.85
CA ASN A 46 3.90 -11.03 5.02
C ASN A 46 4.98 -12.05 4.67
N GLY A 47 5.63 -11.90 3.51
CA GLY A 47 6.65 -12.83 3.03
C GLY A 47 6.07 -14.01 2.25
N LEU A 48 4.79 -14.34 2.44
CA LEU A 48 4.09 -15.41 1.72
C LEU A 48 3.13 -14.84 0.70
N ASP A 49 2.42 -13.80 1.09
CA ASP A 49 1.45 -13.11 0.24
C ASP A 49 1.89 -11.67 0.02
N HIS A 50 1.71 -11.17 -1.20
CA HIS A 50 2.02 -9.80 -1.58
C HIS A 50 0.77 -9.20 -2.22
N LEU A 51 0.28 -8.11 -1.64
CA LEU A 51 -0.91 -7.43 -2.16
C LEU A 51 -0.55 -6.00 -2.55
N TYR A 52 -1.05 -5.58 -3.70
CA TYR A 52 -0.79 -4.25 -4.25
C TYR A 52 -2.11 -3.52 -4.44
N PHE A 53 -2.12 -2.22 -4.11
CA PHE A 53 -3.30 -1.38 -4.25
C PHE A 53 -2.92 -0.07 -4.90
N LYS A 54 -3.76 0.38 -5.83
CA LYS A 54 -3.69 1.73 -6.36
C LYS A 54 -4.66 2.61 -5.56
N ILE A 55 -4.18 3.75 -5.09
CA ILE A 55 -4.96 4.65 -4.26
C ILE A 55 -5.43 5.83 -5.11
N ASP A 56 -6.74 6.05 -5.11
CA ASP A 56 -7.34 7.24 -5.72
C ASP A 56 -7.50 8.30 -4.64
N GLN A 57 -6.61 9.30 -4.66
CA GLN A 57 -6.60 10.36 -3.65
C GLN A 57 -7.80 11.29 -3.78
N VAL A 58 -8.31 11.46 -4.99
CA VAL A 58 -9.42 12.37 -5.25
C VAL A 58 -10.74 11.79 -4.74
N ASN A 59 -11.01 10.54 -5.08
CA ASN A 59 -12.26 9.87 -4.69
C ASN A 59 -12.15 9.12 -3.37
N LYS A 60 -10.96 9.10 -2.77
CA LYS A 60 -10.67 8.40 -1.51
C LYS A 60 -11.03 6.92 -1.59
N THR A 61 -10.75 6.30 -2.74
CA THR A 61 -10.99 4.88 -2.99
C THR A 61 -9.66 4.18 -3.27
N HIS A 62 -9.72 2.86 -3.32
CA HIS A 62 -8.56 2.05 -3.67
C HIS A 62 -8.99 0.96 -4.64
N ILE A 63 -8.02 0.50 -5.45
CA ILE A 63 -8.23 -0.59 -6.42
C ILE A 63 -7.16 -1.62 -6.16
N PHE A 64 -7.58 -2.88 -5.98
CA PHE A 64 -6.65 -4.00 -5.88
C PHE A 64 -5.97 -4.21 -7.23
N VAL A 65 -4.64 -4.32 -7.22
CA VAL A 65 -3.84 -4.54 -8.42
C VAL A 65 -3.18 -5.91 -8.31
N LYS A 66 -3.34 -6.73 -9.33
CA LYS A 66 -2.86 -8.11 -9.31
C LYS A 66 -1.33 -8.19 -9.31
N ASP A 67 -0.66 -7.31 -10.06
CA ASP A 67 0.78 -7.31 -10.20
C ASP A 67 1.38 -6.00 -9.70
N PHE A 68 2.69 -5.99 -9.53
CA PHE A 68 3.40 -4.78 -9.10
C PHE A 68 3.16 -3.66 -10.12
N PRO A 69 2.73 -2.46 -9.67
CA PRO A 69 2.22 -1.43 -10.58
C PRO A 69 3.28 -0.64 -11.35
N LEU A 70 4.53 -0.93 -11.16
CA LEU A 70 5.63 -0.22 -11.83
C LEU A 70 6.06 -0.91 -13.12
#